data_88b5891bd79889a73c66ff0b7a019b7e
#
_entry.id   88b5891bd79889a73c66ff0b7a019b7e
#
_cell.length_a   1.000
_cell.length_b   1.000
_cell.length_c   1.000
_cell.angle_alpha   90.00
_cell.angle_beta   90.00
_cell.angle_gamma   90.00
#
_symmetry.space_group_name_H-M   'P 1'
#
loop_
_entity.id
_entity.type
_entity.pdbx_description
1 polymer ?
#
loop_
_entity_poly.entity_id
_entity_poly.type
_entity_poly.pdbx_seq_one_letter_code
_entity_poly.pdbx_strand_id
1 'polypeptide(L)'
;SSLEKNAYPEVNSLINSFYEAWGRKDIEQMKQLTDNLDAVDEAKVTNSTYIESYNDITVYTKPGLTDDSYVVYASYKLKFTDIKAEAPGLSQLYVMKNEDGSYIIHNDSSDEKINAYLQKVTQDEDVQKLVSQVEDDLNSAIESDEDLKAFEEQLGQDSNSSARAEEGATLTVQEDCNFRAEADTEAEILDVIPGGTEVTKVADGPEGWIEVEYNNEKGFVSQDLLR
;
A
#
# COMPACT_ATOMS: atom_id res chain seq x y z
N SER A 1 -1.36 -13.17 -22.94
CA SER A 1 -0.33 -13.97 -22.25
C SER A 1 -0.80 -14.39 -20.87
N SER A 2 -0.41 -15.55 -20.40
CA SER A 2 -0.78 -16.08 -19.09
C SER A 2 0.21 -15.65 -18.02
N LEU A 3 -0.25 -15.65 -16.76
CA LEU A 3 0.62 -15.46 -15.61
C LEU A 3 1.70 -16.54 -15.57
N GLU A 4 2.94 -16.12 -15.40
CA GLU A 4 4.06 -17.01 -15.20
C GLU A 4 4.48 -16.97 -13.73
N LYS A 5 4.76 -18.15 -13.15
CA LYS A 5 5.09 -18.28 -11.73
C LYS A 5 6.60 -18.49 -11.57
N ASN A 6 7.24 -17.58 -10.84
CA ASN A 6 8.68 -17.64 -10.53
C ASN A 6 9.57 -17.85 -11.78
N ALA A 7 9.15 -17.28 -12.91
CA ALA A 7 9.75 -17.59 -14.21
C ALA A 7 11.11 -16.90 -14.44
N TYR A 8 11.34 -15.76 -13.82
CA TYR A 8 12.51 -14.92 -14.08
C TYR A 8 13.35 -14.78 -12.82
N PRO A 9 14.49 -15.49 -12.72
CA PRO A 9 15.30 -15.49 -11.47
C PRO A 9 15.73 -14.13 -10.99
N GLU A 10 16.11 -13.22 -11.89
CA GLU A 10 16.53 -11.87 -11.50
C GLU A 10 15.36 -11.03 -10.94
N VAL A 11 14.17 -11.18 -11.52
CA VAL A 11 12.96 -10.54 -11.02
C VAL A 11 12.57 -11.13 -9.66
N ASN A 12 12.64 -12.45 -9.54
CA ASN A 12 12.36 -13.14 -8.27
C ASN A 12 13.28 -12.62 -7.15
N SER A 13 14.57 -12.51 -7.43
CA SER A 13 15.55 -12.01 -6.47
C SER A 13 15.28 -10.58 -6.06
N LEU A 14 14.92 -9.71 -7.02
CA LEU A 14 14.57 -8.32 -6.75
C LEU A 14 13.37 -8.21 -5.79
N ILE A 15 12.31 -8.94 -6.07
CA ILE A 15 11.08 -8.91 -5.26
C ILE A 15 11.32 -9.49 -3.87
N ASN A 16 12.03 -10.62 -3.78
CA ASN A 16 12.39 -11.22 -2.49
C ASN A 16 13.23 -10.26 -1.65
N SER A 17 14.23 -9.63 -2.24
CA SER A 17 15.09 -8.65 -1.54
C SER A 17 14.30 -7.43 -1.06
N PHE A 18 13.34 -6.97 -1.86
CA PHE A 18 12.48 -5.83 -1.52
C PHE A 18 11.63 -6.11 -0.28
N TYR A 19 10.94 -7.23 -0.23
CA TYR A 19 10.10 -7.59 0.92
C TYR A 19 10.91 -7.98 2.15
N GLU A 20 12.07 -8.59 1.97
CA GLU A 20 13.00 -8.85 3.06
C GLU A 20 13.48 -7.54 3.70
N ALA A 21 13.86 -6.57 2.87
CA ALA A 21 14.26 -5.24 3.35
C ALA A 21 13.09 -4.51 4.05
N TRP A 22 11.89 -4.62 3.50
CA TRP A 22 10.70 -4.04 4.14
C TRP A 22 10.46 -4.64 5.53
N GLY A 23 10.51 -5.97 5.65
CA GLY A 23 10.34 -6.64 6.95
C GLY A 23 11.34 -6.17 7.99
N ARG A 24 12.59 -5.91 7.59
CA ARG A 24 13.64 -5.39 8.47
C ARG A 24 13.61 -3.87 8.64
N LYS A 25 12.74 -3.15 7.94
CA LYS A 25 12.71 -1.67 7.89
C LYS A 25 14.01 -1.08 7.35
N ASP A 26 14.67 -1.78 6.43
CA ASP A 26 15.92 -1.36 5.80
C ASP A 26 15.63 -0.42 4.63
N ILE A 27 15.40 0.84 4.93
CA ILE A 27 15.05 1.87 3.95
C ILE A 27 16.14 2.06 2.89
N GLU A 28 17.40 2.04 3.31
CA GLU A 28 18.54 2.21 2.39
C GLU A 28 18.58 1.11 1.33
N GLN A 29 18.33 -0.13 1.73
CA GLN A 29 18.26 -1.25 0.80
C GLN A 29 17.06 -1.12 -0.12
N MET A 30 15.91 -0.73 0.40
CA MET A 30 14.71 -0.51 -0.41
C MET A 30 14.94 0.55 -1.49
N LYS A 31 15.64 1.64 -1.16
CA LYS A 31 15.99 2.70 -2.12
C LYS A 31 16.88 2.20 -3.26
N GLN A 32 17.71 1.21 -3.01
CA GLN A 32 18.55 0.61 -4.06
C GLN A 32 17.76 -0.29 -5.00
N LEU A 33 16.61 -0.78 -4.57
CA LEU A 33 15.77 -1.72 -5.32
C LEU A 33 14.63 -1.03 -6.08
N THR A 34 14.40 0.27 -5.82
CA THR A 34 13.35 1.05 -6.44
C THR A 34 13.92 2.29 -7.12
N ASP A 35 13.23 2.81 -8.12
CA ASP A 35 13.61 4.09 -8.76
C ASP A 35 13.11 5.30 -7.97
N ASN A 36 12.17 5.12 -7.08
CA ASN A 36 11.65 6.17 -6.21
C ASN A 36 11.09 5.58 -4.92
N LEU A 37 11.52 6.11 -3.80
CA LEU A 37 10.94 5.83 -2.48
C LEU A 37 10.87 7.17 -1.74
N ASP A 38 9.70 7.79 -1.77
CA ASP A 38 9.50 9.12 -1.20
C ASP A 38 9.27 9.06 0.33
N ALA A 39 9.13 10.24 0.94
CA ALA A 39 8.95 10.34 2.40
C ALA A 39 7.68 9.64 2.89
N VAL A 40 6.62 9.61 2.08
CA VAL A 40 5.37 8.90 2.41
C VAL A 40 5.59 7.40 2.42
N ASP A 41 6.30 6.87 1.41
CA ASP A 41 6.65 5.45 1.33
C ASP A 41 7.54 5.04 2.52
N GLU A 42 8.55 5.85 2.84
CA GLU A 42 9.43 5.61 3.99
C GLU A 42 8.63 5.56 5.30
N ALA A 43 7.70 6.50 5.49
CA ALA A 43 6.85 6.55 6.67
C ALA A 43 5.98 5.31 6.80
N LYS A 44 5.40 4.82 5.71
CA LYS A 44 4.62 3.57 5.70
C LYS A 44 5.43 2.40 6.20
N VAL A 45 6.66 2.25 5.72
CA VAL A 45 7.54 1.17 6.14
C VAL A 45 7.92 1.32 7.62
N THR A 46 8.37 2.50 8.01
CA THR A 46 8.83 2.78 9.37
C THR A 46 7.70 2.63 10.38
N ASN A 47 6.50 3.08 10.05
CA ASN A 47 5.34 3.07 10.95
C ASN A 47 4.62 1.72 11.02
N SER A 48 4.91 0.78 10.11
CA SER A 48 4.33 -0.56 10.14
C SER A 48 5.06 -1.48 11.13
N THR A 49 5.16 -1.05 12.39
CA THR A 49 5.88 -1.77 13.46
C THR A 49 5.25 -3.11 13.80
N TYR A 50 3.99 -3.31 13.47
CA TYR A 50 3.26 -4.55 13.67
C TYR A 50 3.62 -5.63 12.64
N ILE A 51 4.30 -5.30 11.55
CA ILE A 51 4.77 -6.27 10.55
C ILE A 51 6.16 -6.75 10.95
N GLU A 52 6.27 -8.04 11.24
CA GLU A 52 7.55 -8.68 11.58
C GLU A 52 8.31 -9.13 10.34
N SER A 53 7.63 -9.79 9.41
CA SER A 53 8.23 -10.30 8.18
C SER A 53 7.21 -10.59 7.09
N TYR A 54 7.70 -10.65 5.85
CA TYR A 54 6.98 -11.16 4.69
C TYR A 54 7.61 -12.50 4.33
N ASN A 55 6.81 -13.57 4.36
CA ASN A 55 7.28 -14.94 4.17
C ASN A 55 6.66 -15.60 2.94
N ASP A 56 7.27 -16.66 2.45
CA ASP A 56 6.76 -17.50 1.35
C ASP A 56 6.40 -16.68 0.10
N ILE A 57 7.31 -15.83 -0.32
CA ILE A 57 7.09 -14.93 -1.46
C ILE A 57 7.07 -15.72 -2.76
N THR A 58 5.98 -15.58 -3.52
CA THR A 58 5.83 -16.12 -4.86
C THR A 58 5.64 -14.98 -5.84
N VAL A 59 6.38 -15.00 -6.94
CA VAL A 59 6.39 -13.94 -7.95
C VAL A 59 5.67 -14.40 -9.20
N TYR A 60 4.55 -13.76 -9.50
CA TYR A 60 3.80 -13.97 -10.73
C TYR A 60 4.02 -12.79 -11.66
N THR A 61 4.22 -13.05 -12.95
CA THR A 61 4.52 -12.01 -13.92
C THR A 61 3.62 -12.05 -15.14
N LYS A 62 3.34 -10.88 -15.68
CA LYS A 62 2.81 -10.62 -17.01
C LYS A 62 3.80 -9.71 -17.75
N PRO A 63 3.86 -9.74 -19.09
CA PRO A 63 4.69 -8.78 -19.83
C PRO A 63 4.28 -7.33 -19.51
N GLY A 64 5.28 -6.45 -19.39
CA GLY A 64 5.06 -5.02 -19.24
C GLY A 64 4.84 -4.32 -20.59
N LEU A 65 4.85 -2.99 -20.57
CA LEU A 65 4.66 -2.17 -21.77
C LEU A 65 5.85 -2.20 -22.72
N THR A 66 7.04 -2.49 -22.21
CA THR A 66 8.27 -2.55 -22.99
C THR A 66 8.91 -3.90 -22.84
N ASP A 67 9.83 -4.23 -23.75
CA ASP A 67 10.65 -5.44 -23.62
C ASP A 67 11.42 -5.40 -22.30
N ASP A 68 11.60 -6.54 -21.69
CA ASP A 68 12.27 -6.67 -20.39
C ASP A 68 11.61 -5.87 -19.26
N SER A 69 10.30 -5.62 -19.35
CA SER A 69 9.52 -5.07 -18.25
C SER A 69 8.38 -6.02 -17.89
N TYR A 70 7.95 -5.96 -16.65
CA TYR A 70 6.96 -6.91 -16.12
C TYR A 70 5.98 -6.24 -15.18
N VAL A 71 4.72 -6.65 -15.31
CA VAL A 71 3.75 -6.47 -14.23
C VAL A 71 3.94 -7.63 -13.28
N VAL A 72 4.18 -7.35 -12.02
CA VAL A 72 4.45 -8.36 -10.99
C VAL A 72 3.30 -8.41 -10.00
N TYR A 73 2.85 -9.61 -9.68
CA TYR A 73 1.98 -9.89 -8.54
C TYR A 73 2.78 -10.73 -7.57
N ALA A 74 3.10 -10.15 -6.42
CA ALA A 74 3.83 -10.85 -5.36
C ALA A 74 2.82 -11.34 -4.33
N SER A 75 2.74 -12.65 -4.14
CA SER A 75 2.00 -13.22 -3.03
C SER A 75 2.95 -13.55 -1.90
N TYR A 76 2.48 -13.40 -0.67
CA TYR A 76 3.29 -13.62 0.52
C TYR A 76 2.40 -13.96 1.71
N LYS A 77 3.04 -14.32 2.81
CA LYS A 77 2.39 -14.50 4.10
C LYS A 77 2.98 -13.49 5.07
N LEU A 78 2.14 -12.59 5.56
CA LEU A 78 2.51 -11.59 6.54
C LEU A 78 2.55 -12.20 7.93
N LYS A 79 3.68 -12.06 8.62
CA LYS A 79 3.82 -12.38 10.02
C LYS A 79 3.70 -11.08 10.82
N PHE A 80 2.69 -11.02 11.68
CA PHE A 80 2.51 -9.90 12.60
C PHE A 80 3.15 -10.19 13.95
N THR A 81 3.60 -9.13 14.63
CA THR A 81 4.20 -9.24 15.96
C THR A 81 3.20 -9.89 16.94
N ASP A 82 3.66 -10.89 17.68
CA ASP A 82 2.89 -11.62 18.69
C ASP A 82 1.67 -12.41 18.18
N ILE A 83 1.53 -12.57 16.87
CA ILE A 83 0.48 -13.39 16.27
C ILE A 83 1.14 -14.54 15.52
N LYS A 84 0.78 -15.80 15.89
CA LYS A 84 1.40 -16.98 15.28
C LYS A 84 0.91 -17.25 13.86
N ALA A 85 -0.38 -17.03 13.61
CA ALA A 85 -0.94 -17.22 12.29
C ALA A 85 -0.44 -16.16 11.31
N GLU A 86 -0.17 -16.59 10.08
CA GLU A 86 0.28 -15.68 9.02
C GLU A 86 -0.91 -15.28 8.14
N ALA A 87 -0.90 -14.04 7.67
CA ALA A 87 -1.94 -13.51 6.80
C ALA A 87 -1.50 -13.49 5.35
N PRO A 88 -2.16 -14.28 4.46
CA PRO A 88 -1.89 -14.19 3.03
C PRO A 88 -2.15 -12.79 2.48
N GLY A 89 -1.29 -12.32 1.59
CA GLY A 89 -1.42 -11.04 0.94
C GLY A 89 -0.93 -11.08 -0.50
N LEU A 90 -1.30 -10.06 -1.27
CA LEU A 90 -0.93 -9.92 -2.67
C LEU A 90 -0.69 -8.45 -2.96
N SER A 91 0.41 -8.15 -3.63
CA SER A 91 0.75 -6.79 -4.07
C SER A 91 1.07 -6.77 -5.55
N GLN A 92 0.73 -5.66 -6.20
CA GLN A 92 1.08 -5.40 -7.58
C GLN A 92 2.26 -4.45 -7.64
N LEU A 93 3.26 -4.79 -8.46
CA LEU A 93 4.44 -3.96 -8.69
C LEU A 93 4.72 -3.91 -10.20
N TYR A 94 5.50 -2.93 -10.61
CA TYR A 94 6.00 -2.85 -11.97
C TYR A 94 7.53 -2.91 -11.94
N VAL A 95 8.11 -3.76 -12.77
CA VAL A 95 9.55 -3.99 -12.82
C VAL A 95 10.07 -3.67 -14.20
N MET A 96 11.15 -2.93 -14.26
CA MET A 96 11.81 -2.58 -15.52
C MET A 96 13.32 -2.50 -15.31
N LYS A 97 14.07 -2.45 -16.40
CA LYS A 97 15.51 -2.25 -16.33
C LYS A 97 15.84 -0.77 -16.18
N ASN A 98 16.81 -0.46 -15.33
CA ASN A 98 17.40 0.86 -15.25
C ASN A 98 18.51 1.01 -16.32
N GLU A 99 19.20 2.15 -16.32
CA GLU A 99 20.23 2.47 -17.32
C GLU A 99 21.41 1.49 -17.34
N ASP A 100 21.75 0.88 -16.20
CA ASP A 100 22.86 -0.08 -16.12
C ASP A 100 22.45 -1.51 -16.48
N GLY A 101 21.19 -1.71 -16.85
CA GLY A 101 20.66 -3.03 -17.22
C GLY A 101 20.19 -3.90 -16.09
N SER A 102 20.23 -3.42 -14.85
CA SER A 102 19.68 -4.11 -13.68
C SER A 102 18.18 -3.92 -13.59
N TYR A 103 17.47 -4.90 -13.07
CA TYR A 103 16.05 -4.75 -12.79
C TYR A 103 15.82 -3.87 -11.55
N ILE A 104 14.79 -3.06 -11.63
CA ILE A 104 14.41 -2.13 -10.56
C ILE A 104 12.88 -2.08 -10.47
N ILE A 105 12.36 -1.85 -9.27
CA ILE A 105 10.93 -1.63 -9.08
C ILE A 105 10.62 -0.17 -9.44
N HIS A 106 9.72 0.01 -10.39
CA HIS A 106 9.24 1.33 -10.80
C HIS A 106 8.10 1.76 -9.88
N ASN A 107 8.38 2.69 -8.99
CA ASN A 107 7.45 3.15 -7.96
C ASN A 107 7.11 4.62 -8.18
N ASP A 108 6.30 4.90 -9.20
CA ASP A 108 5.88 6.25 -9.56
C ASP A 108 4.37 6.31 -9.78
N SER A 109 3.65 6.77 -8.76
CA SER A 109 2.19 6.91 -8.81
C SER A 109 1.72 7.99 -9.80
N SER A 110 2.61 8.86 -10.27
CA SER A 110 2.30 9.88 -11.27
C SER A 110 2.44 9.40 -12.72
N ASP A 111 2.96 8.19 -12.92
CA ASP A 111 3.11 7.59 -14.25
C ASP A 111 1.75 7.07 -14.75
N GLU A 112 0.98 7.96 -15.40
CA GLU A 112 -0.38 7.65 -15.85
C GLU A 112 -0.45 6.49 -16.83
N LYS A 113 0.55 6.37 -17.71
CA LYS A 113 0.59 5.33 -18.74
C LYS A 113 0.78 3.95 -18.13
N ILE A 114 1.72 3.82 -17.21
CA ILE A 114 1.94 2.58 -16.46
C ILE A 114 0.72 2.24 -15.61
N ASN A 115 0.18 3.22 -14.89
CA ASN A 115 -0.99 3.01 -14.03
C ASN A 115 -2.20 2.51 -14.82
N ALA A 116 -2.46 3.09 -15.98
CA ALA A 116 -3.54 2.63 -16.86
C ALA A 116 -3.33 1.19 -17.34
N TYR A 117 -2.08 0.84 -17.68
CA TYR A 117 -1.73 -0.51 -18.08
C TYR A 117 -1.90 -1.51 -16.93
N LEU A 118 -1.47 -1.15 -15.73
CA LEU A 118 -1.65 -1.98 -14.53
C LEU A 118 -3.13 -2.26 -14.26
N GLN A 119 -3.99 -1.25 -14.38
CA GLN A 119 -5.44 -1.43 -14.22
C GLN A 119 -6.01 -2.38 -15.28
N LYS A 120 -5.54 -2.26 -16.51
CA LYS A 120 -5.97 -3.14 -17.61
C LYS A 120 -5.56 -4.59 -17.35
N VAL A 121 -4.32 -4.84 -16.98
CA VAL A 121 -3.80 -6.19 -16.71
C VAL A 121 -4.52 -6.82 -15.53
N THR A 122 -4.87 -6.03 -14.52
CA THR A 122 -5.62 -6.52 -13.35
C THR A 122 -6.96 -7.14 -13.74
N GLN A 123 -7.56 -6.74 -14.85
CA GLN A 123 -8.83 -7.28 -15.31
C GLN A 123 -8.70 -8.64 -16.03
N ASP A 124 -7.48 -9.09 -16.31
CA ASP A 124 -7.26 -10.40 -16.93
C ASP A 124 -7.81 -11.52 -16.04
N GLU A 125 -8.41 -12.53 -16.66
CA GLU A 125 -9.11 -13.60 -15.94
C GLU A 125 -8.19 -14.35 -14.98
N ASP A 126 -6.96 -14.66 -15.39
CA ASP A 126 -6.00 -15.38 -14.56
C ASP A 126 -5.51 -14.52 -13.37
N VAL A 127 -5.40 -13.22 -13.55
CA VAL A 127 -5.07 -12.30 -12.46
C VAL A 127 -6.23 -12.23 -11.46
N GLN A 128 -7.46 -12.09 -11.93
CA GLN A 128 -8.65 -12.07 -11.08
C GLN A 128 -8.80 -13.35 -10.28
N LYS A 129 -8.44 -14.48 -10.89
CA LYS A 129 -8.44 -15.79 -10.22
C LYS A 129 -7.41 -15.85 -9.09
N LEU A 130 -6.21 -15.31 -9.32
CA LEU A 130 -5.17 -15.20 -8.29
C LEU A 130 -5.62 -14.30 -7.14
N VAL A 131 -6.20 -13.14 -7.44
CA VAL A 131 -6.73 -12.20 -6.44
C VAL A 131 -7.78 -12.90 -5.58
N SER A 132 -8.75 -13.56 -6.19
CA SER A 132 -9.81 -14.28 -5.48
C SER A 132 -9.26 -15.40 -4.60
N GLN A 133 -8.27 -16.13 -5.07
CA GLN A 133 -7.64 -17.20 -4.29
C GLN A 133 -6.96 -16.67 -3.03
N VAL A 134 -6.21 -15.57 -3.16
CA VAL A 134 -5.54 -14.94 -2.01
C VAL A 134 -6.56 -14.39 -1.02
N GLU A 135 -7.64 -13.76 -1.51
CA GLU A 135 -8.73 -13.28 -0.65
C GLU A 135 -9.39 -14.42 0.12
N ASP A 136 -9.66 -15.55 -0.55
CA ASP A 136 -10.25 -16.73 0.10
C ASP A 136 -9.30 -17.31 1.17
N ASP A 137 -8.01 -17.37 0.85
CA ASP A 137 -6.99 -17.86 1.79
C ASP A 137 -6.89 -16.92 3.01
N LEU A 138 -6.94 -15.61 2.80
CA LEU A 138 -6.95 -14.64 3.89
C LEU A 138 -8.19 -14.80 4.78
N ASN A 139 -9.35 -14.89 4.18
CA ASN A 139 -10.60 -15.08 4.94
C ASN A 139 -10.57 -16.37 5.76
N SER A 140 -10.05 -17.45 5.18
CA SER A 140 -9.88 -18.72 5.90
C SER A 140 -8.91 -18.61 7.06
N ALA A 141 -7.80 -17.89 6.88
CA ALA A 141 -6.81 -17.67 7.94
C ALA A 141 -7.42 -16.85 9.10
N ILE A 142 -8.18 -15.80 8.79
CA ILE A 142 -8.86 -14.96 9.79
C ILE A 142 -9.89 -15.75 10.57
N GLU A 143 -10.71 -16.56 9.89
CA GLU A 143 -11.73 -17.39 10.53
C GLU A 143 -11.15 -18.48 11.42
N SER A 144 -9.93 -18.96 11.08
CA SER A 144 -9.28 -20.05 11.78
C SER A 144 -8.46 -19.63 12.99
N ASP A 145 -8.22 -18.34 13.19
CA ASP A 145 -7.34 -17.83 14.25
C ASP A 145 -7.93 -16.61 14.93
N GLU A 146 -8.22 -16.73 16.23
CA GLU A 146 -8.84 -15.66 17.01
C GLU A 146 -7.96 -14.42 17.14
N ASP A 147 -6.66 -14.60 17.27
CA ASP A 147 -5.72 -13.48 17.42
C ASP A 147 -5.60 -12.70 16.12
N LEU A 148 -5.54 -13.39 14.99
CA LEU A 148 -5.51 -12.76 13.67
C LEU A 148 -6.81 -12.03 13.39
N LYS A 149 -7.94 -12.63 13.73
CA LYS A 149 -9.26 -12.00 13.57
C LYS A 149 -9.38 -10.73 14.40
N ALA A 150 -8.97 -10.76 15.66
CA ALA A 150 -8.99 -9.60 16.54
C ALA A 150 -8.07 -8.48 16.02
N PHE A 151 -6.90 -8.84 15.51
CA PHE A 151 -5.96 -7.88 14.92
C PHE A 151 -6.53 -7.21 13.66
N GLU A 152 -7.13 -7.98 12.76
CA GLU A 152 -7.75 -7.44 11.54
C GLU A 152 -8.94 -6.52 11.86
N GLU A 153 -9.73 -6.88 12.85
CA GLU A 153 -10.84 -6.04 13.35
C GLU A 153 -10.29 -4.72 13.92
N GLN A 154 -9.21 -4.78 14.68
CA GLN A 154 -8.57 -3.59 15.26
C GLN A 154 -8.02 -2.67 14.16
N LEU A 155 -7.36 -3.20 13.15
CA LEU A 155 -6.90 -2.42 11.99
C LEU A 155 -8.08 -1.76 11.28
N GLY A 156 -9.17 -2.48 11.08
CA GLY A 156 -10.39 -1.94 10.48
C GLY A 156 -10.99 -0.81 11.31
N GLN A 157 -11.02 -0.96 12.63
CA GLN A 157 -11.49 0.09 13.53
C GLN A 157 -10.59 1.33 13.49
N ASP A 158 -9.29 1.15 13.51
CA ASP A 158 -8.32 2.25 13.45
C ASP A 158 -8.44 3.02 12.13
N SER A 159 -8.56 2.32 11.01
CA SER A 159 -8.70 2.97 9.69
C SER A 159 -10.04 3.71 9.53
N ASN A 160 -11.07 3.34 10.30
CA ASN A 160 -12.39 3.98 10.24
C ASN A 160 -12.65 4.94 11.41
N SER A 161 -11.70 5.12 12.33
CA SER A 161 -11.91 5.92 13.54
C SER A 161 -12.29 7.36 13.24
N SER A 162 -11.69 7.99 12.23
CA SER A 162 -12.01 9.36 11.83
C SER A 162 -13.42 9.51 11.24
N ALA A 163 -13.88 8.51 10.49
CA ALA A 163 -15.25 8.52 9.95
C ALA A 163 -16.30 8.39 11.05
N ARG A 164 -15.98 7.67 12.14
CA ARG A 164 -16.89 7.49 13.28
C ARG A 164 -16.84 8.62 14.29
N ALA A 165 -15.81 9.46 14.24
CA ALA A 165 -15.69 10.60 15.14
C ALA A 165 -16.84 11.60 14.91
N GLU A 166 -17.25 12.27 15.99
CA GLU A 166 -18.28 13.31 15.92
C GLU A 166 -17.73 14.59 15.29
N GLU A 167 -18.62 15.40 14.73
CA GLU A 167 -18.28 16.74 14.28
C GLU A 167 -17.75 17.56 15.47
N GLY A 168 -16.67 18.29 15.26
CA GLY A 168 -15.97 19.03 16.31
C GLY A 168 -14.92 18.23 17.05
N ALA A 169 -14.79 16.93 16.78
CA ALA A 169 -13.76 16.10 17.40
C ALA A 169 -12.36 16.48 16.90
N THR A 170 -11.38 16.34 17.79
CA THR A 170 -9.97 16.53 17.45
C THR A 170 -9.44 15.22 16.87
N LEU A 171 -8.86 15.31 15.67
CA LEU A 171 -8.23 14.17 14.98
C LEU A 171 -6.75 14.46 14.79
N THR A 172 -5.94 13.41 14.79
CA THR A 172 -4.50 13.51 14.58
C THR A 172 -4.12 12.99 13.22
N VAL A 173 -3.35 13.78 12.48
CA VAL A 173 -2.79 13.40 11.18
C VAL A 173 -1.65 12.41 11.43
N GLN A 174 -1.70 11.26 10.77
CA GLN A 174 -0.77 10.15 11.01
C GLN A 174 0.56 10.30 10.28
N GLU A 175 0.54 10.94 9.12
CA GLU A 175 1.73 11.24 8.32
C GLU A 175 1.50 12.55 7.56
N ASP A 176 2.55 13.13 6.99
CA ASP A 176 2.41 14.33 6.18
C ASP A 176 1.37 14.09 5.09
N CYS A 177 0.36 14.95 5.01
CA CYS A 177 -0.75 14.74 4.09
C CYS A 177 -1.16 16.02 3.37
N ASN A 178 -1.71 15.85 2.18
CA ASN A 178 -2.25 16.94 1.41
C ASN A 178 -3.60 17.38 1.98
N PHE A 179 -3.73 18.67 2.20
CA PHE A 179 -4.96 19.34 2.62
C PHE A 179 -5.55 19.99 1.37
N ARG A 180 -6.70 19.47 0.91
CA ARG A 180 -7.25 19.80 -0.41
C ARG A 180 -8.52 20.63 -0.32
N ALA A 181 -8.75 21.45 -1.36
CA ALA A 181 -9.95 22.29 -1.46
C ALA A 181 -11.21 21.45 -1.63
N GLU A 182 -11.12 20.30 -2.26
CA GLU A 182 -12.24 19.37 -2.50
C GLU A 182 -11.81 17.93 -2.22
N ALA A 183 -12.78 17.05 -2.06
CA ALA A 183 -12.58 15.63 -1.77
C ALA A 183 -12.23 14.85 -3.04
N ASP A 184 -11.07 15.13 -3.60
CA ASP A 184 -10.57 14.54 -4.83
C ASP A 184 -9.04 14.58 -4.82
N THR A 185 -8.41 13.50 -5.26
CA THR A 185 -6.94 13.42 -5.37
C THR A 185 -6.34 14.37 -6.40
N GLU A 186 -7.17 14.89 -7.30
CA GLU A 186 -6.80 15.89 -8.32
C GLU A 186 -7.12 17.33 -7.91
N ALA A 187 -7.77 17.52 -6.76
CA ALA A 187 -8.17 18.84 -6.29
C ALA A 187 -6.95 19.69 -5.89
N GLU A 188 -7.15 21.01 -5.89
CA GLU A 188 -6.13 21.96 -5.44
C GLU A 188 -5.64 21.61 -4.03
N ILE A 189 -4.32 21.57 -3.86
CA ILE A 189 -3.68 21.39 -2.56
C ILE A 189 -3.55 22.75 -1.91
N LEU A 190 -4.28 22.96 -0.80
CA LEU A 190 -4.25 24.21 -0.05
C LEU A 190 -3.00 24.29 0.83
N ASP A 191 -2.58 23.16 1.37
CA ASP A 191 -1.41 23.07 2.25
C ASP A 191 -1.03 21.59 2.41
N VAL A 192 0.12 21.35 3.02
CA VAL A 192 0.54 20.02 3.48
C VAL A 192 0.54 20.05 5.01
N ILE A 193 -0.26 19.17 5.62
CA ILE A 193 -0.35 19.07 7.08
C ILE A 193 0.68 18.08 7.58
N PRO A 194 1.62 18.50 8.44
CA PRO A 194 2.62 17.58 8.99
C PRO A 194 2.01 16.46 9.83
N GLY A 195 2.59 15.27 9.76
CA GLY A 195 2.23 14.16 10.63
C GLY A 195 2.34 14.55 12.10
N GLY A 196 1.40 14.11 12.93
CA GLY A 196 1.32 14.46 14.35
C GLY A 196 0.52 15.73 14.63
N THR A 197 0.09 16.47 13.61
CA THR A 197 -0.72 17.68 13.78
C THR A 197 -2.15 17.31 14.15
N GLU A 198 -2.74 18.05 15.08
CA GLU A 198 -4.16 17.94 15.41
C GLU A 198 -4.99 18.87 14.52
N VAL A 199 -6.10 18.34 14.03
CA VAL A 199 -7.08 19.07 13.24
C VAL A 199 -8.48 18.82 13.80
N THR A 200 -9.43 19.68 13.45
CA THR A 200 -10.81 19.53 13.92
C THR A 200 -11.69 18.98 12.81
N LYS A 201 -12.43 17.91 13.10
CA LYS A 201 -13.39 17.36 12.13
C LYS A 201 -14.55 18.34 11.94
N VAL A 202 -14.83 18.70 10.71
CA VAL A 202 -15.98 19.54 10.33
C VAL A 202 -17.18 18.65 9.98
N ALA A 203 -16.98 17.67 9.10
CA ALA A 203 -18.02 16.77 8.63
C ALA A 203 -17.42 15.56 7.93
N ASP A 204 -18.23 14.53 7.69
CA ASP A 204 -17.89 13.46 6.78
C ASP A 204 -17.91 14.01 5.34
N GLY A 205 -16.92 13.63 4.56
CA GLY A 205 -16.90 13.91 3.13
C GLY A 205 -17.49 12.75 2.33
N PRO A 206 -17.33 12.79 0.99
CA PRO A 206 -17.56 11.61 0.17
C PRO A 206 -16.70 10.43 0.63
N GLU A 207 -17.03 9.23 0.22
CA GLU A 207 -16.35 8.01 0.64
C GLU A 207 -14.82 8.14 0.58
N GLY A 208 -14.17 7.90 1.71
CA GLY A 208 -12.71 7.97 1.84
C GLY A 208 -12.16 9.34 2.23
N TRP A 209 -13.00 10.35 2.44
CA TRP A 209 -12.59 11.71 2.75
C TRP A 209 -13.28 12.26 4.00
N ILE A 210 -12.54 13.11 4.73
CA ILE A 210 -13.06 13.85 5.88
C ILE A 210 -12.79 15.34 5.68
N GLU A 211 -13.81 16.16 5.91
CA GLU A 211 -13.64 17.61 5.95
C GLU A 211 -13.13 18.01 7.34
N VAL A 212 -12.03 18.74 7.34
CA VAL A 212 -11.36 19.20 8.57
C VAL A 212 -11.08 20.68 8.50
N GLU A 213 -10.89 21.28 9.68
CA GLU A 213 -10.41 22.65 9.83
C GLU A 213 -8.96 22.62 10.30
N TYR A 214 -8.11 23.33 9.57
CA TYR A 214 -6.68 23.46 9.84
C TYR A 214 -6.27 24.91 9.56
N ASN A 215 -5.64 25.57 10.54
CA ASN A 215 -5.24 26.97 10.44
C ASN A 215 -6.39 27.92 10.02
N ASN A 216 -7.57 27.71 10.58
CA ASN A 216 -8.79 28.48 10.29
C ASN A 216 -9.31 28.33 8.85
N GLU A 217 -8.86 27.32 8.15
CA GLU A 217 -9.31 27.01 6.78
C GLU A 217 -9.95 25.62 6.77
N LYS A 218 -11.01 25.45 5.99
CA LYS A 218 -11.70 24.19 5.81
C LYS A 218 -11.20 23.52 4.52
N GLY A 219 -11.00 22.23 4.59
CA GLY A 219 -10.57 21.43 3.45
C GLY A 219 -10.69 19.95 3.73
N PHE A 220 -10.23 19.14 2.80
CA PHE A 220 -10.40 17.69 2.82
C PHE A 220 -9.07 16.95 2.98
N VAL A 221 -9.10 15.91 3.80
CA VAL A 221 -7.98 15.00 4.04
C VAL A 221 -8.47 13.58 3.86
N SER A 222 -7.61 12.71 3.35
CA SER A 222 -7.93 11.29 3.25
C SER A 222 -8.24 10.71 4.63
N GLN A 223 -9.34 9.98 4.73
CA GLN A 223 -9.80 9.32 5.95
C GLN A 223 -8.72 8.43 6.57
N ASP A 224 -7.95 7.72 5.75
CA ASP A 224 -6.95 6.76 6.20
C ASP A 224 -5.77 7.41 6.94
N LEU A 225 -5.57 8.72 6.76
CA LEU A 225 -4.48 9.47 7.37
C LEU A 225 -4.87 10.15 8.68
N LEU A 226 -6.09 9.95 9.14
CA LEU A 226 -6.64 10.57 10.35
C LEU A 226 -7.02 9.53 11.40
N ARG A 227 -6.68 9.80 12.64
CA ARG A 227 -7.09 9.00 13.79
C ARG A 227 -7.72 9.89 14.88
#